data_6d233a90f20ca629c061c2ce2ebf8d8d
#
_entry.id   6d233a90f20ca629c061c2ce2ebf8d8d
#
_cell.length_a   1.000
_cell.length_b   1.000
_cell.length_c   1.000
_cell.angle_alpha   90.00
_cell.angle_beta   90.00
_cell.angle_gamma   90.00
#
_symmetry.space_group_name_H-M   'P 1'
#
loop_
_entity.id
_entity.type
_entity.pdbx_description
1 polymer ?
#
loop_
_entity_poly.entity_id
_entity_poly.type
_entity_poly.pdbx_seq_one_letter_code
_entity_poly.pdbx_strand_id
1 'polypeptide(L)'
;VRGLDKMLAKIARHRAKDIGFEQEYNPEISVEDLEKILGMPKFRNEKYEVSGITGVVTGLAWTEVGGDILYIESILSPGKGKLSLTGNLGDVMKESATIALEWTKAHYAELGIDKEKFENFDINIHVPEGAIPKDGPSAGITMVTSLVSTYTGRKVKDRIAMTGETTLRGRVMPVGGIKEKILAAKRAGISEIILSE
;
A
#
# COMPACT_ATOMS: atom_id res chain seq x y z
N VAL A 1 -3.88 22.84 9.21
CA VAL A 1 -4.37 24.21 9.19
C VAL A 1 -3.40 25.14 8.46
N ARG A 2 -2.11 25.29 8.85
CA ARG A 2 -1.14 26.18 8.20
C ARG A 2 -0.93 25.92 6.69
N GLY A 3 -0.98 24.65 6.26
CA GLY A 3 -0.87 24.29 4.84
C GLY A 3 -2.06 24.78 4.02
N LEU A 4 -3.27 24.60 4.53
CA LEU A 4 -4.49 25.07 3.90
C LEU A 4 -4.50 26.59 3.78
N ASP A 5 -4.14 27.30 4.84
CA ASP A 5 -4.04 28.76 4.83
C ASP A 5 -3.09 29.28 3.75
N LYS A 6 -1.90 28.66 3.61
CA LYS A 6 -0.95 29.00 2.54
C LYS A 6 -1.51 28.75 1.15
N MET A 7 -2.28 27.68 0.95
CA MET A 7 -2.91 27.39 -0.34
C MET A 7 -4.00 28.41 -0.67
N LEU A 8 -4.88 28.71 0.29
CA LEU A 8 -5.91 29.76 0.13
C LEU A 8 -5.30 31.12 -0.18
N ALA A 9 -4.24 31.50 0.55
CA ALA A 9 -3.53 32.75 0.28
C ALA A 9 -2.87 32.77 -1.12
N LYS A 10 -2.40 31.62 -1.64
CA LYS A 10 -1.86 31.53 -3.00
C LYS A 10 -2.94 31.72 -4.05
N ILE A 11 -4.12 31.14 -3.84
CA ILE A 11 -5.30 31.28 -4.71
C ILE A 11 -5.75 32.75 -4.72
N ALA A 12 -5.90 33.37 -3.55
CA ALA A 12 -6.32 34.77 -3.44
C ALA A 12 -5.33 35.72 -4.16
N ARG A 13 -4.02 35.49 -3.98
CA ARG A 13 -3.00 36.31 -4.70
C ARG A 13 -3.05 36.09 -6.21
N HIS A 14 -3.36 34.90 -6.69
CA HIS A 14 -3.51 34.68 -8.14
C HIS A 14 -4.67 35.47 -8.69
N ARG A 15 -5.83 35.47 -8.04
CA ARG A 15 -6.99 36.27 -8.45
C ARG A 15 -6.75 37.75 -8.33
N ALA A 16 -6.07 38.21 -7.28
CA ALA A 16 -5.68 39.63 -7.14
C ALA A 16 -4.77 40.09 -8.29
N LYS A 17 -3.88 39.20 -8.75
CA LYS A 17 -3.05 39.46 -9.93
C LYS A 17 -3.90 39.58 -11.19
N ASP A 18 -4.83 38.68 -11.46
CA ASP A 18 -5.70 38.72 -12.65
C ASP A 18 -6.49 40.03 -12.69
N ILE A 19 -7.05 40.44 -11.55
CA ILE A 19 -7.77 41.72 -11.40
C ILE A 19 -6.82 42.92 -11.65
N GLY A 20 -5.65 42.91 -11.04
CA GLY A 20 -4.69 44.02 -11.13
C GLY A 20 -4.09 44.22 -12.53
N PHE A 21 -4.07 43.17 -13.34
CA PHE A 21 -3.63 43.22 -14.75
C PHE A 21 -4.79 43.29 -15.75
N GLU A 22 -6.02 43.54 -15.26
CA GLU A 22 -7.25 43.61 -16.09
C GLU A 22 -7.44 42.39 -17.01
N GLN A 23 -7.00 41.22 -16.53
CA GLN A 23 -7.18 39.94 -17.25
C GLN A 23 -8.60 39.44 -17.05
N GLU A 24 -9.15 38.75 -18.06
CA GLU A 24 -10.41 38.07 -17.97
C GLU A 24 -10.27 36.87 -16.99
N TYR A 25 -11.14 36.79 -16.00
CA TYR A 25 -11.13 35.71 -15.00
C TYR A 25 -12.55 35.24 -14.63
N ASN A 26 -12.68 33.99 -14.27
CA ASN A 26 -13.91 33.49 -13.69
C ASN A 26 -13.89 33.75 -12.17
N PRO A 27 -14.92 34.39 -11.58
CA PRO A 27 -15.01 34.61 -10.13
C PRO A 27 -15.12 33.27 -9.34
N GLU A 28 -15.68 32.23 -9.96
CA GLU A 28 -15.70 30.88 -9.39
C GLU A 28 -14.39 30.17 -9.69
N ILE A 29 -13.89 29.41 -8.72
CA ILE A 29 -12.67 28.62 -8.84
C ILE A 29 -13.05 27.15 -8.97
N SER A 30 -12.79 26.56 -10.12
CA SER A 30 -13.00 25.15 -10.38
C SER A 30 -11.85 24.28 -9.86
N VAL A 31 -12.04 22.95 -9.83
CA VAL A 31 -10.98 22.00 -9.46
C VAL A 31 -9.81 22.08 -10.46
N GLU A 32 -10.10 22.28 -11.74
CA GLU A 32 -9.12 22.43 -12.81
C GLU A 32 -8.27 23.70 -12.63
N ASP A 33 -8.86 24.77 -12.10
CA ASP A 33 -8.13 26.01 -11.78
C ASP A 33 -7.17 25.78 -10.60
N LEU A 34 -7.52 24.93 -9.66
CA LEU A 34 -6.63 24.61 -8.53
C LEU A 34 -5.31 24.00 -9.00
N GLU A 35 -5.33 23.12 -9.98
CA GLU A 35 -4.09 22.54 -10.52
C GLU A 35 -3.22 23.59 -11.22
N LYS A 36 -3.83 24.52 -11.95
CA LYS A 36 -3.10 25.62 -12.60
C LYS A 36 -2.50 26.59 -11.59
N ILE A 37 -3.24 26.93 -10.52
CA ILE A 37 -2.83 27.92 -9.52
C ILE A 37 -1.84 27.32 -8.51
N LEU A 38 -2.11 26.13 -8.01
CA LEU A 38 -1.34 25.49 -6.94
C LEU A 38 -0.23 24.60 -7.45
N GLY A 39 -0.33 24.13 -8.70
CA GLY A 39 0.51 23.10 -9.29
C GLY A 39 -0.05 21.70 -9.06
N MET A 40 0.66 20.70 -9.54
CA MET A 40 0.27 19.30 -9.41
C MET A 40 0.07 18.94 -7.95
N PRO A 41 -0.98 18.16 -7.61
CA PRO A 41 -1.20 17.66 -6.26
C PRO A 41 0.04 16.90 -5.78
N LYS A 42 0.48 17.17 -4.55
CA LYS A 42 1.62 16.45 -3.94
C LYS A 42 1.33 14.96 -3.72
N PHE A 43 0.07 14.63 -3.59
CA PHE A 43 -0.43 13.26 -3.41
C PHE A 43 -1.41 13.00 -4.55
N ARG A 44 -0.97 12.29 -5.56
CA ARG A 44 -1.87 11.65 -6.51
C ARG A 44 -2.35 10.36 -5.87
N ASN A 45 -3.66 10.20 -5.74
CA ASN A 45 -4.25 8.87 -5.61
C ASN A 45 -4.09 8.18 -6.99
N GLU A 46 -2.86 7.82 -7.34
CA GLU A 46 -2.64 6.89 -8.42
C GLU A 46 -3.27 5.58 -7.94
N LYS A 47 -4.44 5.29 -8.47
CA LYS A 47 -4.99 3.95 -8.40
C LYS A 47 -3.97 3.08 -9.11
N TYR A 48 -3.11 2.45 -8.33
CA TYR A 48 -2.28 1.39 -8.85
C TYR A 48 -3.26 0.34 -9.37
N GLU A 49 -3.39 0.22 -10.70
CA GLU A 49 -4.22 -0.81 -11.31
C GLU A 49 -3.53 -2.15 -11.09
N VAL A 50 -3.73 -2.70 -9.91
CA VAL A 50 -3.12 -3.95 -9.42
C VAL A 50 -3.89 -5.17 -9.91
N SER A 51 -4.98 -4.93 -10.64
CA SER A 51 -5.88 -6.01 -11.04
C SER A 51 -5.18 -7.01 -11.96
N GLY A 52 -5.16 -8.25 -11.50
CA GLY A 52 -4.70 -9.36 -12.31
C GLY A 52 -3.19 -9.64 -12.34
N ILE A 53 -2.39 -9.02 -11.46
CA ILE A 53 -0.96 -9.31 -11.31
C ILE A 53 -0.76 -10.28 -10.14
N THR A 54 -0.09 -11.40 -10.38
CA THR A 54 0.31 -12.34 -9.32
C THR A 54 1.36 -11.70 -8.41
N GLY A 55 1.26 -11.98 -7.12
CA GLY A 55 2.21 -11.47 -6.14
C GLY A 55 1.93 -10.05 -5.65
N VAL A 56 0.93 -9.36 -6.21
CA VAL A 56 0.57 -8.01 -5.77
C VAL A 56 -0.70 -8.05 -4.94
N VAL A 57 -0.64 -7.49 -3.73
CA VAL A 57 -1.74 -7.51 -2.74
C VAL A 57 -1.88 -6.17 -2.08
N THR A 58 -3.12 -5.75 -1.87
CA THR A 58 -3.44 -4.51 -1.18
C THR A 58 -3.53 -4.74 0.33
N GLY A 59 -2.71 -4.03 1.07
CA GLY A 59 -2.79 -3.92 2.52
C GLY A 59 -3.34 -2.57 2.95
N LEU A 60 -3.52 -2.39 4.25
CA LEU A 60 -4.01 -1.17 4.87
C LEU A 60 -3.01 -0.68 5.92
N ALA A 61 -2.63 0.58 5.81
CA ALA A 61 -1.75 1.26 6.73
C ALA A 61 -2.51 2.31 7.56
N TRP A 62 -1.96 2.63 8.73
CA TRP A 62 -2.39 3.74 9.56
C TRP A 62 -1.21 4.68 9.80
N THR A 63 -1.46 5.98 9.68
CA THR A 63 -0.48 7.04 9.89
C THR A 63 -1.07 8.12 10.79
N GLU A 64 -0.26 9.02 11.31
CA GLU A 64 -0.71 10.17 12.12
C GLU A 64 -1.72 11.08 11.40
N VAL A 65 -1.76 11.03 10.07
CA VAL A 65 -2.68 11.82 9.23
C VAL A 65 -3.89 11.03 8.73
N GLY A 66 -4.02 9.77 9.12
CA GLY A 66 -5.15 8.92 8.77
C GLY A 66 -4.74 7.57 8.18
N GLY A 67 -5.72 6.83 7.65
CA GLY A 67 -5.46 5.56 6.99
C GLY A 67 -5.03 5.75 5.53
N ASP A 68 -4.25 4.80 5.04
CA ASP A 68 -3.77 4.76 3.66
C ASP A 68 -3.75 3.32 3.13
N ILE A 69 -3.60 3.18 1.81
CA ILE A 69 -3.43 1.89 1.15
C ILE A 69 -1.94 1.58 1.06
N LEU A 70 -1.62 0.32 1.23
CA LEU A 70 -0.26 -0.19 1.11
C LEU A 70 -0.26 -1.33 0.09
N TYR A 71 0.55 -1.21 -0.95
CA TYR A 71 0.76 -2.32 -1.87
C TYR A 71 1.95 -3.16 -1.41
N ILE A 72 1.81 -4.47 -1.50
CA ILE A 72 2.89 -5.42 -1.31
C ILE A 72 3.04 -6.21 -2.58
N GLU A 73 4.23 -6.19 -3.13
CA GLU A 73 4.60 -6.89 -4.35
C GLU A 73 5.62 -7.96 -4.02
N SER A 74 5.45 -9.17 -4.54
CA SER A 74 6.47 -10.20 -4.45
C SER A 74 6.73 -10.85 -5.79
N ILE A 75 8.00 -11.26 -6.01
CA ILE A 75 8.45 -11.87 -7.26
C ILE A 75 9.52 -12.89 -6.98
N LEU A 76 9.50 -13.99 -7.73
CA LEU A 76 10.56 -14.98 -7.75
C LEU A 76 11.63 -14.62 -8.79
N SER A 77 12.87 -14.83 -8.44
CA SER A 77 14.02 -14.80 -9.36
C SER A 77 14.87 -16.05 -9.17
N PRO A 78 15.57 -16.55 -10.20
CA PRO A 78 16.48 -17.68 -10.02
C PRO A 78 17.48 -17.41 -8.89
N GLY A 79 17.64 -18.36 -7.95
CA GLY A 79 18.48 -18.14 -6.77
C GLY A 79 18.62 -19.37 -5.91
N LYS A 80 18.81 -19.19 -4.60
CA LYS A 80 19.05 -20.24 -3.62
C LYS A 80 18.15 -20.08 -2.37
N GLY A 81 16.95 -19.55 -2.51
CA GLY A 81 16.00 -19.38 -1.42
C GLY A 81 16.20 -18.11 -0.57
N LYS A 82 16.95 -17.11 -1.05
CA LYS A 82 17.18 -15.87 -0.31
C LYS A 82 15.91 -15.01 -0.28
N LEU A 83 15.61 -14.44 0.91
CA LEU A 83 14.62 -13.36 1.05
C LEU A 83 15.30 -12.00 0.90
N SER A 84 14.78 -11.17 0.02
CA SER A 84 15.17 -9.77 -0.14
C SER A 84 13.98 -8.85 0.12
N LEU A 85 14.20 -7.79 0.88
CA LEU A 85 13.16 -6.85 1.31
C LEU A 85 13.55 -5.43 0.89
N THR A 86 12.65 -4.72 0.23
CA THR A 86 12.86 -3.35 -0.23
C THR A 86 11.63 -2.48 0.04
N GLY A 87 11.77 -1.15 0.05
CA GLY A 87 10.69 -0.20 0.27
C GLY A 87 10.79 0.60 1.56
N ASN A 88 12.01 0.75 2.12
CA ASN A 88 12.27 1.50 3.36
C ASN A 88 11.49 0.94 4.57
N LEU A 89 11.65 -0.36 4.80
CA LEU A 89 10.96 -1.10 5.85
C LEU A 89 11.73 -1.04 7.16
N GLY A 90 11.01 -0.75 8.24
CA GLY A 90 11.51 -0.86 9.60
C GLY A 90 11.70 -2.32 10.05
N ASP A 91 12.28 -2.52 11.22
CA ASP A 91 12.70 -3.85 11.66
C ASP A 91 11.51 -4.77 11.99
N VAL A 92 10.42 -4.23 12.56
CA VAL A 92 9.20 -5.00 12.85
C VAL A 92 8.55 -5.50 11.55
N MET A 93 8.54 -4.67 10.52
CA MET A 93 7.98 -5.06 9.23
C MET A 93 8.85 -6.11 8.50
N LYS A 94 10.17 -6.04 8.63
CA LYS A 94 11.10 -7.06 8.13
C LYS A 94 10.93 -8.41 8.85
N GLU A 95 10.74 -8.36 10.16
CA GLU A 95 10.44 -9.55 10.97
C GLU A 95 9.11 -10.17 10.54
N SER A 96 8.08 -9.36 10.34
CA SER A 96 6.77 -9.81 9.81
C SER A 96 6.89 -10.50 8.45
N ALA A 97 7.73 -9.97 7.55
CA ALA A 97 8.00 -10.62 6.27
C ALA A 97 8.70 -11.99 6.41
N THR A 98 9.63 -12.09 7.37
CA THR A 98 10.30 -13.34 7.69
C THR A 98 9.31 -14.38 8.24
N ILE A 99 8.46 -13.98 9.18
CA ILE A 99 7.39 -14.83 9.73
C ILE A 99 6.45 -15.32 8.62
N ALA A 100 6.05 -14.42 7.71
CA ALA A 100 5.18 -14.75 6.59
C ALA A 100 5.82 -15.80 5.66
N LEU A 101 7.11 -15.67 5.35
CA LEU A 101 7.83 -16.65 4.53
C LEU A 101 7.98 -18.00 5.23
N GLU A 102 8.37 -18.03 6.50
CA GLU A 102 8.55 -19.27 7.25
C GLU A 102 7.22 -20.02 7.43
N TRP A 103 6.12 -19.29 7.67
CA TRP A 103 4.79 -19.88 7.70
C TRP A 103 4.42 -20.49 6.34
N THR A 104 4.65 -19.76 5.25
CA THR A 104 4.39 -20.23 3.88
C THR A 104 5.19 -21.49 3.56
N LYS A 105 6.48 -21.54 3.94
CA LYS A 105 7.33 -22.72 3.80
C LYS A 105 6.81 -23.91 4.59
N ALA A 106 6.38 -23.69 5.83
CA ALA A 106 5.88 -24.77 6.70
C ALA A 106 4.58 -25.41 6.16
N HIS A 107 3.77 -24.66 5.42
CA HIS A 107 2.46 -25.09 4.91
C HIS A 107 2.45 -25.29 3.37
N TYR A 108 3.62 -25.47 2.76
CA TYR A 108 3.76 -25.54 1.30
C TYR A 108 2.85 -26.59 0.63
N ALA A 109 2.71 -27.75 1.26
CA ALA A 109 1.91 -28.84 0.71
C ALA A 109 0.40 -28.51 0.70
N GLU A 110 -0.11 -27.94 1.79
CA GLU A 110 -1.50 -27.50 1.92
C GLU A 110 -1.83 -26.37 0.93
N LEU A 111 -0.86 -25.48 0.68
CA LEU A 111 -0.98 -24.37 -0.24
C LEU A 111 -0.83 -24.78 -1.71
N GLY A 112 -0.37 -26.02 -1.98
CA GLY A 112 -0.07 -26.50 -3.32
C GLY A 112 1.17 -25.85 -3.93
N ILE A 113 2.15 -25.52 -3.11
CA ILE A 113 3.43 -24.97 -3.53
C ILE A 113 4.45 -26.09 -3.71
N ASP A 114 5.17 -26.06 -4.82
CA ASP A 114 6.29 -26.96 -5.03
C ASP A 114 7.46 -26.58 -4.11
N LYS A 115 7.89 -27.53 -3.28
CA LYS A 115 8.99 -27.36 -2.32
C LYS A 115 10.29 -26.89 -2.98
N GLU A 116 10.59 -27.35 -4.19
CA GLU A 116 11.81 -27.00 -4.91
C GLU A 116 11.89 -25.50 -5.23
N LYS A 117 10.76 -24.79 -5.30
CA LYS A 117 10.74 -23.34 -5.50
C LYS A 117 11.41 -22.56 -4.38
N PHE A 118 11.39 -23.08 -3.15
CA PHE A 118 12.06 -22.43 -2.02
C PHE A 118 13.58 -22.60 -2.04
N GLU A 119 14.08 -23.57 -2.77
CA GLU A 119 15.52 -23.86 -2.86
C GLU A 119 16.15 -23.26 -4.14
N ASN A 120 15.36 -23.19 -5.22
CA ASN A 120 15.85 -22.82 -6.54
C ASN A 120 15.52 -21.36 -6.94
N PHE A 121 14.74 -20.65 -6.13
CA PHE A 121 14.39 -19.26 -6.39
C PHE A 121 14.57 -18.40 -5.15
N ASP A 122 15.11 -17.22 -5.34
CA ASP A 122 15.06 -16.14 -4.37
C ASP A 122 13.70 -15.47 -4.42
N ILE A 123 13.20 -15.04 -3.27
CA ILE A 123 11.97 -14.27 -3.15
C ILE A 123 12.26 -12.83 -2.79
N ASN A 124 11.73 -11.89 -3.57
CA ASN A 124 11.84 -10.47 -3.32
C ASN A 124 10.47 -9.92 -2.93
N ILE A 125 10.39 -9.22 -1.80
CA ILE A 125 9.21 -8.45 -1.39
C ILE A 125 9.55 -6.98 -1.47
N HIS A 126 8.74 -6.23 -2.20
CA HIS A 126 8.83 -4.78 -2.33
C HIS A 126 7.56 -4.11 -1.82
N VAL A 127 7.74 -3.03 -1.10
CA VAL A 127 6.62 -2.16 -0.68
C VAL A 127 6.86 -0.80 -1.30
N PRO A 128 6.11 -0.41 -2.36
CA PRO A 128 6.28 0.84 -3.08
C PRO A 128 6.27 2.08 -2.20
N GLU A 129 6.65 3.23 -2.78
CA GLU A 129 6.86 4.50 -2.10
C GLU A 129 8.02 4.47 -1.09
N GLY A 130 9.20 4.04 -1.55
CA GLY A 130 10.40 3.89 -0.74
C GLY A 130 10.90 5.15 -0.04
N ALA A 131 10.43 6.34 -0.42
CA ALA A 131 10.71 7.60 0.28
C ALA A 131 9.99 7.71 1.63
N ILE A 132 8.92 6.93 1.85
CA ILE A 132 8.12 6.95 3.08
C ILE A 132 8.54 5.75 3.93
N PRO A 133 9.07 5.95 5.16
CA PRO A 133 9.36 4.86 6.08
C PRO A 133 8.08 4.10 6.44
N LYS A 134 8.16 2.78 6.44
CA LYS A 134 7.04 1.89 6.77
C LYS A 134 7.49 0.89 7.83
N ASP A 135 6.72 0.77 8.90
CA ASP A 135 7.00 -0.20 9.96
C ASP A 135 5.72 -0.73 10.59
N GLY A 136 5.86 -1.82 11.34
CA GLY A 136 4.79 -2.46 12.08
C GLY A 136 4.38 -3.84 11.55
N PRO A 137 3.67 -4.64 12.36
CA PRO A 137 3.35 -6.03 12.04
C PRO A 137 2.06 -6.20 11.23
N SER A 138 1.29 -5.13 11.04
CA SER A 138 -0.09 -5.19 10.50
C SER A 138 -0.18 -5.61 9.03
N ALA A 139 0.94 -5.69 8.32
CA ALA A 139 1.02 -6.17 6.94
C ALA A 139 1.26 -7.70 6.84
N GLY A 140 1.31 -8.43 7.95
CA GLY A 140 1.65 -9.85 7.98
C GLY A 140 0.77 -10.70 7.07
N ILE A 141 -0.55 -10.60 7.20
CA ILE A 141 -1.48 -11.36 6.35
C ILE A 141 -1.37 -10.95 4.86
N THR A 142 -1.08 -9.69 4.58
CA THR A 142 -0.87 -9.20 3.22
C THR A 142 0.40 -9.81 2.61
N MET A 143 1.47 -9.91 3.39
CA MET A 143 2.73 -10.55 2.96
C MET A 143 2.56 -12.05 2.72
N VAL A 144 1.86 -12.77 3.61
CA VAL A 144 1.52 -14.19 3.40
C VAL A 144 0.75 -14.37 2.10
N THR A 145 -0.28 -13.57 1.87
CA THR A 145 -1.11 -13.64 0.66
C THR A 145 -0.30 -13.34 -0.60
N SER A 146 0.58 -12.35 -0.56
CA SER A 146 1.49 -12.00 -1.66
C SER A 146 2.44 -13.15 -1.98
N LEU A 147 3.07 -13.74 -0.97
CA LEU A 147 3.97 -14.89 -1.13
C LEU A 147 3.23 -16.11 -1.72
N VAL A 148 2.08 -16.48 -1.17
CA VAL A 148 1.27 -17.59 -1.67
C VAL A 148 0.85 -17.34 -3.13
N SER A 149 0.41 -16.12 -3.45
CA SER A 149 0.08 -15.73 -4.82
C SER A 149 1.27 -15.94 -5.77
N THR A 150 2.45 -15.49 -5.39
CA THR A 150 3.68 -15.59 -6.19
C THR A 150 4.13 -17.04 -6.37
N TYR A 151 4.19 -17.83 -5.30
CA TYR A 151 4.63 -19.23 -5.38
C TYR A 151 3.64 -20.13 -6.14
N THR A 152 2.35 -19.86 -6.04
CA THR A 152 1.30 -20.67 -6.70
C THR A 152 0.93 -20.16 -8.10
N GLY A 153 1.30 -18.92 -8.46
CA GLY A 153 0.84 -18.27 -9.69
C GLY A 153 -0.64 -17.86 -9.66
N ARG A 154 -1.32 -17.96 -8.52
CA ARG A 154 -2.74 -17.60 -8.37
C ARG A 154 -2.86 -16.10 -8.14
N LYS A 155 -3.74 -15.46 -8.90
CA LYS A 155 -4.05 -14.04 -8.74
C LYS A 155 -4.89 -13.79 -7.49
N VAL A 156 -4.65 -12.67 -6.83
CA VAL A 156 -5.51 -12.20 -5.75
C VAL A 156 -6.73 -11.50 -6.34
N LYS A 157 -7.88 -11.63 -5.70
CA LYS A 157 -9.13 -11.00 -6.12
C LYS A 157 -8.99 -9.48 -6.12
N ASP A 158 -9.57 -8.86 -7.14
CA ASP A 158 -9.60 -7.40 -7.26
C ASP A 158 -10.41 -6.75 -6.14
N ARG A 159 -10.05 -5.53 -5.79
CA ARG A 159 -10.77 -4.69 -4.82
C ARG A 159 -10.92 -5.33 -3.45
N ILE A 160 -9.97 -6.20 -3.07
CA ILE A 160 -9.82 -6.75 -1.72
C ILE A 160 -8.59 -6.12 -1.06
N ALA A 161 -8.71 -5.77 0.21
CA ALA A 161 -7.58 -5.35 1.03
C ALA A 161 -7.58 -6.10 2.36
N MET A 162 -6.44 -6.15 3.02
CA MET A 162 -6.32 -6.87 4.27
C MET A 162 -5.37 -6.21 5.25
N THR A 163 -5.56 -6.47 6.53
CA THR A 163 -4.64 -6.06 7.58
C THR A 163 -4.73 -7.01 8.77
N GLY A 164 -3.60 -7.36 9.34
CA GLY A 164 -3.49 -8.25 10.47
C GLY A 164 -2.05 -8.71 10.67
N GLU A 165 -1.67 -8.90 11.91
CA GLU A 165 -0.39 -9.49 12.26
C GLU A 165 -0.48 -11.01 12.12
N THR A 166 0.48 -11.64 11.46
CA THR A 166 0.52 -13.09 11.29
C THR A 166 1.55 -13.71 12.23
N THR A 167 1.15 -14.76 12.96
CA THR A 167 2.05 -15.53 13.81
C THR A 167 2.62 -16.76 13.05
N LEU A 168 3.71 -17.35 13.56
CA LEU A 168 4.26 -18.61 13.03
C LEU A 168 3.28 -19.79 13.06
N ARG A 169 2.18 -19.69 13.81
CA ARG A 169 1.11 -20.71 13.87
C ARG A 169 -0.05 -20.40 12.91
N GLY A 170 0.06 -19.33 12.09
CA GLY A 170 -0.96 -18.94 11.14
C GLY A 170 -2.14 -18.17 11.74
N ARG A 171 -2.07 -17.80 13.03
CA ARG A 171 -3.10 -16.98 13.63
C ARG A 171 -2.94 -15.53 13.15
N VAL A 172 -4.06 -14.91 12.78
CA VAL A 172 -4.11 -13.49 12.45
C VAL A 172 -4.52 -12.71 13.69
N MET A 173 -3.62 -11.86 14.19
CA MET A 173 -3.82 -11.08 15.41
C MET A 173 -4.43 -9.71 15.09
N PRO A 174 -5.25 -9.16 16.00
CA PRO A 174 -5.80 -7.81 15.87
C PRO A 174 -4.73 -6.74 15.77
N VAL A 175 -5.04 -5.67 15.03
CA VAL A 175 -4.13 -4.54 14.81
C VAL A 175 -4.85 -3.20 15.03
N GLY A 176 -4.09 -2.15 15.27
CA GLY A 176 -4.63 -0.81 15.50
C GLY A 176 -5.08 -0.09 14.22
N GLY A 177 -5.76 1.05 14.41
CA GLY A 177 -6.16 1.96 13.32
C GLY A 177 -7.25 1.41 12.39
N ILE A 178 -8.08 0.49 12.84
CA ILE A 178 -9.09 -0.19 12.00
C ILE A 178 -10.04 0.81 11.36
N LYS A 179 -10.52 1.80 12.11
CA LYS A 179 -11.44 2.83 11.60
C LYS A 179 -10.81 3.60 10.44
N GLU A 180 -9.60 4.08 10.61
CA GLU A 180 -8.84 4.84 9.61
C GLU A 180 -8.53 3.98 8.38
N LYS A 181 -8.16 2.73 8.58
CA LYS A 181 -7.89 1.74 7.54
C LYS A 181 -9.14 1.46 6.69
N ILE A 182 -10.31 1.26 7.32
CA ILE A 182 -11.58 1.06 6.62
C ILE A 182 -11.95 2.30 5.80
N LEU A 183 -11.78 3.50 6.35
CA LEU A 183 -12.04 4.74 5.62
C LEU A 183 -11.11 4.90 4.41
N ALA A 184 -9.84 4.52 4.54
CA ALA A 184 -8.88 4.53 3.42
C ALA A 184 -9.30 3.52 2.34
N ALA A 185 -9.63 2.30 2.71
CA ALA A 185 -10.13 1.27 1.80
C ALA A 185 -11.37 1.75 1.02
N LYS A 186 -12.33 2.37 1.70
CA LYS A 186 -13.53 2.95 1.07
C LYS A 186 -13.17 4.03 0.05
N ARG A 187 -12.27 4.96 0.39
CA ARG A 187 -11.80 6.01 -0.54
C ARG A 187 -11.12 5.42 -1.79
N ALA A 188 -10.41 4.32 -1.62
CA ALA A 188 -9.73 3.62 -2.70
C ALA A 188 -10.65 2.73 -3.56
N GLY A 189 -11.92 2.62 -3.21
CA GLY A 189 -12.88 1.78 -3.92
C GLY A 189 -12.72 0.29 -3.65
N ILE A 190 -12.10 -0.09 -2.54
CA ILE A 190 -12.04 -1.47 -2.04
C ILE A 190 -13.45 -1.92 -1.64
N SER A 191 -13.85 -3.10 -2.04
CA SER A 191 -15.18 -3.67 -1.77
C SER A 191 -15.19 -4.72 -0.65
N GLU A 192 -14.05 -5.34 -0.39
CA GLU A 192 -13.90 -6.40 0.62
C GLU A 192 -12.66 -6.14 1.47
N ILE A 193 -12.80 -6.35 2.78
CA ILE A 193 -11.67 -6.20 3.72
C ILE A 193 -11.56 -7.47 4.57
N ILE A 194 -10.37 -8.04 4.65
CA ILE A 194 -10.02 -9.14 5.54
C ILE A 194 -9.36 -8.56 6.79
N LEU A 195 -9.94 -8.87 7.93
CA LEU A 195 -9.46 -8.46 9.27
C LEU A 195 -9.37 -9.71 10.17
N SER A 196 -8.66 -9.57 11.30
CA SER A 196 -8.80 -10.50 12.43
C SER A 196 -10.16 -10.33 13.09
N GLU A 197 -10.69 -11.39 13.66
CA GLU A 197 -11.83 -11.32 14.59
C GLU A 197 -11.47 -10.60 15.87
#